data_a3a5436bdc77988453e5b5b3f5d274ad
#
_entry.id   a3a5436bdc77988453e5b5b3f5d274ad
#
_cell.length_a   1.000
_cell.length_b   1.000
_cell.length_c   1.000
_cell.angle_alpha   90.00
_cell.angle_beta   90.00
_cell.angle_gamma   90.00
#
_symmetry.space_group_name_H-M   'P 1'
#
loop_
_entity.id
_entity.type
_entity.pdbx_description
1 polymer ?
#
loop_
_entity_poly.entity_id
_entity_poly.type
_entity_poly.pdbx_seq_one_letter_code
_entity_poly.pdbx_strand_id
1 'polypeptide(L)'
;LYSGAFSLILLFIWNYICHQWEIKNLPAFSGILFCGKNEAARLQEKIGKIYGMHKAIKEVVADINGNQNWQSCADKYDLIFIGAELDISAKEQIICYGRSAKKQMFIVPTMYEMACKNTSLIIADDIPMQRITRLLLTAEQKILKRMLDISVSIPAIIILLPLMALTTVAIKADSKGPVIYSQKRVGQYGKTFKVYKFRSMKQDAEAQSGPVLAKEGDSRITKVGRFIRATRIDELPQLFNVLKGEMSIVGPRPERPFFVEQFIKEKPEYAYRHNVKPGITGLAQIAGKYNTTAYDKLIYDLIYIQEVSIKTDLIIMLQTLKVLITKESTKGVK
;
A
#
# COMPACT_ATOMS: atom_id res chain seq x y z
N LEU A 1 1.98 12.16 35.92
CA LEU A 1 2.51 11.27 34.90
C LEU A 1 1.84 9.89 34.93
N TYR A 2 1.65 9.25 36.12
CA TYR A 2 1.05 7.92 36.25
C TYR A 2 -0.44 7.87 35.85
N SER A 3 -1.23 8.94 36.12
CA SER A 3 -2.65 8.99 35.76
C SER A 3 -2.88 9.04 34.24
N GLY A 4 -2.03 9.74 33.50
CA GLY A 4 -2.14 9.83 32.05
C GLY A 4 -1.83 8.50 31.34
N ALA A 5 -0.80 7.79 31.80
CA ALA A 5 -0.47 6.48 31.27
C ALA A 5 -1.57 5.43 31.55
N PHE A 6 -2.15 5.48 32.75
CA PHE A 6 -3.26 4.61 33.14
C PHE A 6 -4.52 4.90 32.32
N SER A 7 -4.85 6.19 32.09
CA SER A 7 -5.98 6.57 31.23
C SER A 7 -5.80 6.13 29.78
N LEU A 8 -4.58 6.20 29.23
CA LEU A 8 -4.28 5.70 27.88
C LEU A 8 -4.46 4.18 27.79
N ILE A 9 -4.01 3.43 28.80
CA ILE A 9 -4.20 1.96 28.86
C ILE A 9 -5.69 1.61 28.93
N LEU A 10 -6.46 2.30 29.78
CA LEU A 10 -7.91 2.09 29.86
C LEU A 10 -8.62 2.41 28.55
N LEU A 11 -8.26 3.50 27.87
CA LEU A 11 -8.80 3.84 26.55
C LEU A 11 -8.45 2.79 25.50
N PHE A 12 -7.24 2.22 25.56
CA PHE A 12 -6.82 1.15 24.64
C PHE A 12 -7.61 -0.13 24.90
N ILE A 13 -7.78 -0.52 26.15
CA ILE A 13 -8.59 -1.68 26.56
C ILE A 13 -10.05 -1.47 26.17
N TRP A 14 -10.61 -0.29 26.43
CA TRP A 14 -11.98 0.07 26.06
C TRP A 14 -12.19 -0.01 24.54
N ASN A 15 -11.32 0.60 23.76
CA ASN A 15 -11.35 0.51 22.30
C ASN A 15 -11.25 -0.94 21.82
N TYR A 16 -10.39 -1.75 22.45
CA TYR A 16 -10.27 -3.17 22.11
C TYR A 16 -11.56 -3.95 22.40
N ILE A 17 -12.17 -3.71 23.57
CA ILE A 17 -13.45 -4.35 23.96
C ILE A 17 -14.58 -3.91 23.04
N CYS A 18 -14.73 -2.61 22.78
CA CYS A 18 -15.73 -2.08 21.85
C CYS A 18 -15.53 -2.66 20.44
N HIS A 19 -14.31 -2.75 19.98
CA HIS A 19 -13.97 -3.33 18.69
C HIS A 19 -14.34 -4.83 18.60
N GLN A 20 -14.07 -5.62 19.65
CA GLN A 20 -14.48 -7.03 19.70
C GLN A 20 -16.01 -7.18 19.80
N TRP A 21 -16.68 -6.27 20.48
CA TRP A 21 -18.13 -6.26 20.61
C TRP A 21 -18.81 -5.88 19.29
N GLU A 22 -18.31 -4.86 18.58
CA GLU A 22 -18.75 -4.48 17.24
C GLU A 22 -18.62 -5.67 16.27
N ILE A 23 -17.51 -6.42 16.32
CA ILE A 23 -17.31 -7.60 15.46
C ILE A 23 -18.40 -8.65 15.64
N LYS A 24 -18.79 -8.90 16.89
CA LYS A 24 -19.78 -9.96 17.21
C LYS A 24 -21.20 -9.52 16.89
N ASN A 25 -21.49 -8.22 16.93
CA ASN A 25 -22.84 -7.68 16.82
C ASN A 25 -23.11 -6.91 15.51
N LEU A 26 -22.12 -6.77 14.63
CA LEU A 26 -22.37 -6.21 13.29
C LEU A 26 -23.35 -7.13 12.55
N PRO A 27 -24.46 -6.59 12.01
CA PRO A 27 -25.35 -7.36 11.17
C PRO A 27 -24.55 -7.96 10.01
N ALA A 28 -24.79 -9.23 9.72
CA ALA A 28 -24.16 -9.89 8.57
C ALA A 28 -24.70 -9.27 7.29
N PHE A 29 -24.02 -8.25 6.77
CA PHE A 29 -24.36 -7.66 5.48
C PHE A 29 -24.31 -8.73 4.41
N SER A 30 -25.35 -8.78 3.60
CA SER A 30 -25.40 -9.64 2.43
C SER A 30 -25.11 -8.81 1.18
N GLY A 31 -24.26 -9.33 0.30
CA GLY A 31 -23.81 -8.61 -0.90
C GLY A 31 -23.77 -9.48 -2.15
N ILE A 32 -23.94 -8.83 -3.27
CA ILE A 32 -23.78 -9.38 -4.61
C ILE A 32 -22.54 -8.78 -5.28
N LEU A 33 -21.76 -9.62 -5.98
CA LEU A 33 -20.59 -9.20 -6.73
C LEU A 33 -20.86 -9.30 -8.23
N PHE A 34 -20.82 -8.17 -8.92
CA PHE A 34 -20.79 -8.08 -10.37
C PHE A 34 -19.35 -7.93 -10.84
N CYS A 35 -18.85 -8.84 -11.68
CA CYS A 35 -17.45 -8.81 -12.12
C CYS A 35 -17.23 -9.65 -13.38
N GLY A 36 -16.06 -9.50 -14.01
CA GLY A 36 -15.61 -10.39 -15.07
C GLY A 36 -15.36 -11.81 -14.58
N LYS A 37 -15.47 -12.81 -15.47
CA LYS A 37 -15.24 -14.23 -15.12
C LYS A 37 -13.86 -14.48 -14.53
N ASN A 38 -12.83 -13.77 -15.01
CA ASN A 38 -11.45 -13.98 -14.63
C ASN A 38 -11.10 -13.41 -13.22
N GLU A 39 -11.84 -12.39 -12.76
CA GLU A 39 -11.57 -11.74 -11.48
C GLU A 39 -12.48 -12.23 -10.33
N ALA A 40 -13.54 -12.98 -10.64
CA ALA A 40 -14.57 -13.41 -9.68
C ALA A 40 -14.00 -14.10 -8.45
N ALA A 41 -13.25 -15.17 -8.64
CA ALA A 41 -12.67 -15.96 -7.53
C ALA A 41 -11.70 -15.11 -6.68
N ARG A 42 -10.88 -14.30 -7.34
CA ARG A 42 -9.91 -13.41 -6.67
C ARG A 42 -10.60 -12.34 -5.82
N LEU A 43 -11.66 -11.70 -6.36
CA LEU A 43 -12.39 -10.66 -5.64
C LEU A 43 -13.19 -11.23 -4.48
N GLN A 44 -13.85 -12.35 -4.69
CA GLN A 44 -14.60 -13.05 -3.64
C GLN A 44 -13.71 -13.42 -2.45
N GLU A 45 -12.51 -13.98 -2.72
CA GLU A 45 -11.53 -14.27 -1.67
C GLU A 45 -11.04 -13.03 -0.95
N LYS A 46 -10.71 -11.96 -1.69
CA LYS A 46 -10.15 -10.72 -1.10
C LYS A 46 -11.19 -9.93 -0.31
N ILE A 47 -12.40 -9.77 -0.84
CA ILE A 47 -13.49 -9.05 -0.16
C ILE A 47 -13.93 -9.82 1.08
N GLY A 48 -13.99 -11.15 1.01
CA GLY A 48 -14.30 -11.99 2.17
C GLY A 48 -13.29 -11.89 3.32
N LYS A 49 -12.09 -11.33 3.09
CA LYS A 49 -11.08 -11.06 4.12
C LYS A 49 -11.19 -9.67 4.74
N ILE A 50 -12.07 -8.81 4.21
CA ILE A 50 -12.31 -7.49 4.80
C ILE A 50 -13.10 -7.68 6.09
N TYR A 51 -12.63 -6.99 7.12
CA TYR A 51 -13.25 -7.02 8.44
C TYR A 51 -14.71 -6.54 8.39
N GLY A 52 -15.61 -7.28 9.02
CA GLY A 52 -17.06 -7.01 8.93
C GLY A 52 -17.74 -7.50 7.66
N MET A 53 -16.98 -7.87 6.61
CA MET A 53 -17.50 -8.38 5.34
C MET A 53 -17.24 -9.88 5.14
N HIS A 54 -16.90 -10.60 6.22
CA HIS A 54 -16.65 -12.04 6.17
C HIS A 54 -17.93 -12.76 5.73
N LYS A 55 -17.87 -13.42 4.56
CA LYS A 55 -19.05 -14.04 3.89
C LYS A 55 -20.12 -13.03 3.43
N ALA A 56 -19.79 -11.75 3.25
CA ALA A 56 -20.74 -10.76 2.74
C ALA A 56 -21.19 -11.10 1.30
N ILE A 57 -20.30 -11.58 0.44
CA ILE A 57 -20.66 -11.97 -0.93
C ILE A 57 -21.37 -13.31 -0.89
N LYS A 58 -22.65 -13.28 -1.23
CA LYS A 58 -23.53 -14.46 -1.32
C LYS A 58 -23.73 -14.95 -2.75
N GLU A 59 -23.67 -14.02 -3.71
CA GLU A 59 -23.88 -14.31 -5.12
C GLU A 59 -22.86 -13.58 -5.98
N VAL A 60 -22.44 -14.19 -7.07
CA VAL A 60 -21.51 -13.62 -8.04
C VAL A 60 -22.16 -13.68 -9.41
N VAL A 61 -22.30 -12.53 -10.07
CA VAL A 61 -22.83 -12.41 -11.42
C VAL A 61 -21.68 -12.01 -12.35
N ALA A 62 -21.27 -12.96 -13.19
CA ALA A 62 -20.11 -12.78 -14.06
C ALA A 62 -20.46 -12.18 -15.44
N ASP A 63 -21.73 -12.07 -15.79
CA ASP A 63 -22.21 -11.48 -17.04
C ASP A 63 -23.58 -10.86 -16.83
N ILE A 64 -23.66 -9.54 -16.96
CA ILE A 64 -24.90 -8.80 -16.81
C ILE A 64 -25.73 -8.85 -18.10
N ASN A 65 -25.06 -8.82 -19.25
CA ASN A 65 -25.72 -8.77 -20.56
C ASN A 65 -26.45 -10.09 -20.88
N GLY A 66 -25.95 -11.21 -20.30
CA GLY A 66 -26.61 -12.52 -20.43
C GLY A 66 -27.69 -12.81 -19.37
N ASN A 67 -27.78 -12.00 -18.31
CA ASN A 67 -28.74 -12.21 -17.22
C ASN A 67 -29.79 -11.09 -17.16
N GLN A 68 -30.92 -11.27 -17.86
CA GLN A 68 -32.00 -10.29 -17.91
C GLN A 68 -32.62 -9.99 -16.52
N ASN A 69 -32.40 -10.81 -15.50
CA ASN A 69 -32.97 -10.68 -14.16
C ASN A 69 -31.98 -10.26 -13.08
N TRP A 70 -30.80 -9.71 -13.43
CA TRP A 70 -29.78 -9.36 -12.45
C TRP A 70 -30.27 -8.36 -11.38
N GLN A 71 -31.24 -7.49 -11.73
CA GLN A 71 -31.85 -6.54 -10.78
C GLN A 71 -32.60 -7.25 -9.67
N SER A 72 -33.41 -8.25 -10.01
CA SER A 72 -34.15 -9.07 -9.02
C SER A 72 -33.21 -9.88 -8.12
N CYS A 73 -32.02 -10.25 -8.63
CA CYS A 73 -30.97 -10.83 -7.81
C CYS A 73 -30.39 -9.78 -6.84
N ALA A 74 -30.09 -8.58 -7.35
CA ALA A 74 -29.52 -7.50 -6.55
C ALA A 74 -30.46 -7.00 -5.45
N ASP A 75 -31.79 -7.06 -5.65
CA ASP A 75 -32.79 -6.65 -4.66
C ASP A 75 -32.66 -7.40 -3.34
N LYS A 76 -32.24 -8.65 -3.37
CA LYS A 76 -32.10 -9.52 -2.20
C LYS A 76 -30.93 -9.13 -1.27
N TYR A 77 -30.04 -8.24 -1.71
CA TYR A 77 -28.80 -7.93 -1.04
C TYR A 77 -28.68 -6.46 -0.66
N ASP A 78 -28.01 -6.18 0.45
CA ASP A 78 -27.80 -4.81 0.96
C ASP A 78 -26.64 -4.11 0.26
N LEU A 79 -25.61 -4.89 -0.12
CA LEU A 79 -24.37 -4.40 -0.69
C LEU A 79 -24.19 -4.85 -2.13
N ILE A 80 -23.68 -3.95 -2.97
CA ILE A 80 -23.30 -4.22 -4.36
C ILE A 80 -21.79 -4.00 -4.51
N PHE A 81 -21.07 -5.01 -4.96
CA PHE A 81 -19.65 -4.93 -5.31
C PHE A 81 -19.52 -4.97 -6.83
N ILE A 82 -18.72 -4.07 -7.39
CA ILE A 82 -18.53 -3.89 -8.83
C ILE A 82 -17.06 -4.12 -9.14
N GLY A 83 -16.75 -5.12 -9.96
CA GLY A 83 -15.39 -5.46 -10.38
C GLY A 83 -14.81 -4.49 -11.41
N ALA A 84 -13.48 -4.54 -11.58
CA ALA A 84 -12.77 -3.68 -12.51
C ALA A 84 -12.98 -4.06 -13.97
N GLU A 85 -13.12 -5.37 -14.27
CA GLU A 85 -13.17 -5.90 -15.64
C GLU A 85 -14.53 -5.73 -16.34
N LEU A 86 -15.56 -5.22 -15.65
CA LEU A 86 -16.84 -4.92 -16.29
C LEU A 86 -16.71 -3.76 -17.28
N ASP A 87 -17.46 -3.82 -18.37
CA ASP A 87 -17.55 -2.73 -19.32
C ASP A 87 -18.24 -1.48 -18.71
N ILE A 88 -18.02 -0.33 -19.31
CA ILE A 88 -18.51 0.95 -18.79
C ILE A 88 -20.05 0.96 -18.77
N SER A 89 -20.70 0.44 -19.80
CA SER A 89 -22.17 0.40 -19.90
C SER A 89 -22.79 -0.45 -18.79
N ALA A 90 -22.22 -1.62 -18.50
CA ALA A 90 -22.67 -2.48 -17.40
C ALA A 90 -22.49 -1.79 -16.04
N LYS A 91 -21.34 -1.13 -15.82
CA LYS A 91 -21.10 -0.35 -14.59
C LYS A 91 -22.11 0.77 -14.42
N GLU A 92 -22.41 1.52 -15.49
CA GLU A 92 -23.43 2.58 -15.46
C GLU A 92 -24.79 2.05 -15.07
N GLN A 93 -25.24 0.95 -15.67
CA GLN A 93 -26.53 0.33 -15.34
C GLN A 93 -26.60 -0.08 -13.87
N ILE A 94 -25.55 -0.73 -13.33
CA ILE A 94 -25.52 -1.15 -11.92
C ILE A 94 -25.54 0.07 -11.00
N ILE A 95 -24.77 1.11 -11.31
CA ILE A 95 -24.68 2.32 -10.49
C ILE A 95 -26.04 3.05 -10.49
N CYS A 96 -26.67 3.22 -11.65
CA CYS A 96 -27.99 3.85 -11.75
C CYS A 96 -29.04 3.08 -10.95
N TYR A 97 -29.07 1.75 -11.08
CA TYR A 97 -29.96 0.90 -10.30
C TYR A 97 -29.66 1.00 -8.79
N GLY A 98 -28.40 0.84 -8.38
CA GLY A 98 -28.02 0.88 -6.97
C GLY A 98 -28.34 2.23 -6.30
N ARG A 99 -28.23 3.35 -7.04
CA ARG A 99 -28.67 4.67 -6.57
C ARG A 99 -30.18 4.75 -6.38
N SER A 100 -30.96 4.29 -7.36
CA SER A 100 -32.43 4.29 -7.27
C SER A 100 -32.93 3.38 -6.15
N ALA A 101 -32.31 2.22 -5.95
CA ALA A 101 -32.61 1.26 -4.91
C ALA A 101 -31.97 1.60 -3.53
N LYS A 102 -31.25 2.75 -3.42
CA LYS A 102 -30.54 3.20 -2.20
C LYS A 102 -29.60 2.15 -1.61
N LYS A 103 -28.97 1.35 -2.46
CA LYS A 103 -27.99 0.31 -2.05
C LYS A 103 -26.62 0.93 -1.80
N GLN A 104 -25.88 0.38 -0.87
CA GLN A 104 -24.48 0.73 -0.68
C GLN A 104 -23.62 0.00 -1.72
N MET A 105 -22.78 0.76 -2.44
CA MET A 105 -21.99 0.23 -3.55
C MET A 105 -20.49 0.41 -3.32
N PHE A 106 -19.72 -0.60 -3.72
CA PHE A 106 -18.27 -0.61 -3.69
C PHE A 106 -17.74 -0.94 -5.07
N ILE A 107 -16.82 -0.13 -5.59
CA ILE A 107 -16.21 -0.32 -6.91
C ILE A 107 -14.73 -0.62 -6.74
N VAL A 108 -14.27 -1.66 -7.42
CA VAL A 108 -12.84 -1.89 -7.62
C VAL A 108 -12.39 -0.99 -8.78
N PRO A 109 -11.60 0.07 -8.51
CA PRO A 109 -11.37 1.09 -9.52
C PRO A 109 -10.41 0.60 -10.61
N THR A 110 -10.72 0.99 -11.85
CA THR A 110 -9.79 0.93 -12.99
C THR A 110 -8.85 2.14 -13.00
N MET A 111 -7.83 2.11 -13.87
CA MET A 111 -6.95 3.27 -14.06
C MET A 111 -7.70 4.52 -14.54
N TYR A 112 -8.70 4.34 -15.40
CA TYR A 112 -9.53 5.45 -15.87
C TYR A 112 -10.32 6.09 -14.72
N GLU A 113 -11.01 5.29 -13.90
CA GLU A 113 -11.75 5.76 -12.73
C GLU A 113 -10.85 6.43 -11.71
N MET A 114 -9.63 5.91 -11.53
CA MET A 114 -8.62 6.54 -10.70
C MET A 114 -8.18 7.90 -11.25
N ALA A 115 -7.97 8.01 -12.56
CA ALA A 115 -7.58 9.29 -13.19
C ALA A 115 -8.70 10.35 -13.06
N CYS A 116 -9.96 9.91 -13.06
CA CYS A 116 -11.13 10.78 -12.95
C CYS A 116 -11.51 11.14 -11.50
N LYS A 117 -10.87 10.57 -10.47
CA LYS A 117 -11.26 10.77 -9.07
C LYS A 117 -11.17 12.24 -8.61
N ASN A 118 -10.12 12.95 -8.99
CA ASN A 118 -9.83 14.32 -8.57
C ASN A 118 -9.88 15.28 -9.77
N THR A 119 -11.03 15.34 -10.43
CA THR A 119 -11.26 16.23 -11.56
C THR A 119 -12.02 17.47 -11.14
N SER A 120 -11.72 18.60 -11.75
CA SER A 120 -12.54 19.81 -11.64
C SER A 120 -13.48 19.90 -12.84
N LEU A 121 -14.75 20.18 -12.57
CA LEU A 121 -15.72 20.44 -13.64
C LEU A 121 -15.43 21.85 -14.20
N ILE A 122 -15.31 21.95 -15.50
CA ILE A 122 -15.19 23.21 -16.24
C ILE A 122 -16.35 23.22 -17.24
N ILE A 123 -17.00 24.35 -17.37
CA ILE A 123 -18.04 24.55 -18.39
C ILE A 123 -17.44 25.38 -19.50
N ALA A 124 -17.40 24.83 -20.71
CA ALA A 124 -16.99 25.53 -21.89
C ALA A 124 -18.24 25.73 -22.74
N ASP A 125 -18.79 26.95 -22.69
CA ASP A 125 -20.07 27.31 -23.23
C ASP A 125 -21.20 26.46 -22.59
N ASP A 126 -21.79 25.53 -23.29
CA ASP A 126 -22.83 24.60 -22.81
C ASP A 126 -22.31 23.18 -22.56
N ILE A 127 -21.03 22.93 -22.78
CA ILE A 127 -20.43 21.61 -22.67
C ILE A 127 -19.75 21.44 -21.30
N PRO A 128 -20.22 20.54 -20.42
CA PRO A 128 -19.53 20.19 -19.19
C PRO A 128 -18.31 19.34 -19.51
N MET A 129 -17.12 19.80 -19.13
CA MET A 129 -15.86 19.09 -19.29
C MET A 129 -15.22 18.78 -17.95
N GLN A 130 -14.64 17.58 -17.82
CA GLN A 130 -13.82 17.22 -16.69
C GLN A 130 -12.34 17.52 -16.97
N ARG A 131 -11.75 18.42 -16.17
CA ARG A 131 -10.32 18.67 -16.22
C ARG A 131 -9.59 17.62 -15.41
N ILE A 132 -8.92 16.69 -16.09
CA ILE A 132 -8.04 15.70 -15.44
C ILE A 132 -6.77 16.41 -15.00
N THR A 133 -6.49 16.43 -13.69
CA THR A 133 -5.29 17.02 -13.14
C THR A 133 -4.10 16.08 -13.29
N ARG A 134 -2.90 16.66 -13.43
CA ARG A 134 -1.67 15.87 -13.47
C ARG A 134 -1.45 15.19 -12.11
N LEU A 135 -0.99 13.94 -12.13
CA LEU A 135 -0.58 13.21 -10.93
C LEU A 135 0.79 13.74 -10.42
N LEU A 136 0.84 15.01 -10.06
CA LEU A 136 2.04 15.69 -9.59
C LEU A 136 1.71 16.50 -8.34
N LEU A 137 2.65 16.53 -7.40
CA LEU A 137 2.52 17.37 -6.21
C LEU A 137 2.64 18.85 -6.57
N THR A 138 1.82 19.67 -5.93
CA THR A 138 1.98 21.14 -5.97
C THR A 138 3.28 21.57 -5.30
N ALA A 139 3.71 22.82 -5.54
CA ALA A 139 4.91 23.36 -4.88
C ALA A 139 4.75 23.38 -3.36
N GLU A 140 3.57 23.75 -2.87
CA GLU A 140 3.23 23.76 -1.46
C GLU A 140 3.32 22.35 -0.85
N GLN A 141 2.69 21.35 -1.47
CA GLN A 141 2.77 19.95 -1.03
C GLN A 141 4.21 19.44 -0.97
N LYS A 142 5.05 19.80 -1.94
CA LYS A 142 6.48 19.43 -1.95
C LYS A 142 7.24 20.03 -0.77
N ILE A 143 6.99 21.31 -0.45
CA ILE A 143 7.63 22.00 0.67
C ILE A 143 7.17 21.39 2.00
N LEU A 144 5.87 21.30 2.22
CA LEU A 144 5.30 20.74 3.45
C LEU A 144 5.76 19.31 3.69
N LYS A 145 5.76 18.48 2.64
CA LYS A 145 6.27 17.12 2.70
C LYS A 145 7.76 17.07 3.04
N ARG A 146 8.57 17.96 2.47
CA ARG A 146 10.01 18.03 2.77
C ARG A 146 10.26 18.45 4.22
N MET A 147 9.50 19.41 4.74
CA MET A 147 9.58 19.81 6.15
C MET A 147 9.23 18.64 7.06
N LEU A 148 8.16 17.90 6.77
CA LEU A 148 7.77 16.70 7.53
C LEU A 148 8.87 15.63 7.48
N ASP A 149 9.43 15.35 6.29
CA ASP A 149 10.49 14.37 6.10
C ASP A 149 11.71 14.70 6.97
N ILE A 150 12.14 15.95 7.01
CA ILE A 150 13.28 16.42 7.80
C ILE A 150 12.96 16.36 9.30
N SER A 151 11.78 16.89 9.70
CA SER A 151 11.36 16.95 11.12
C SER A 151 11.21 15.57 11.76
N VAL A 152 10.93 14.54 10.97
CA VAL A 152 10.85 13.15 11.45
C VAL A 152 12.21 12.47 11.36
N SER A 153 12.95 12.63 10.25
CA SER A 153 14.19 11.87 10.03
C SER A 153 15.32 12.27 10.98
N ILE A 154 15.47 13.56 11.30
CA ILE A 154 16.55 14.01 12.18
C ILE A 154 16.39 13.44 13.60
N PRO A 155 15.25 13.62 14.30
CA PRO A 155 15.04 13.00 15.60
C PRO A 155 15.13 11.47 15.57
N ALA A 156 14.57 10.83 14.53
CA ALA A 156 14.63 9.39 14.38
C ALA A 156 16.10 8.89 14.29
N ILE A 157 16.95 9.55 13.51
CA ILE A 157 18.38 9.20 13.44
C ILE A 157 19.05 9.37 14.80
N ILE A 158 18.83 10.49 15.49
CA ILE A 158 19.47 10.75 16.80
C ILE A 158 19.04 9.68 17.82
N ILE A 159 17.75 9.37 17.92
CA ILE A 159 17.22 8.37 18.85
C ILE A 159 17.70 6.95 18.52
N LEU A 160 17.77 6.62 17.23
CA LEU A 160 18.12 5.28 16.76
C LEU A 160 19.63 5.09 16.55
N LEU A 161 20.46 6.14 16.72
CA LEU A 161 21.92 6.07 16.55
C LEU A 161 22.57 4.98 17.42
N PRO A 162 22.26 4.84 18.72
CA PRO A 162 22.81 3.75 19.53
C PRO A 162 22.45 2.37 18.99
N LEU A 163 21.20 2.17 18.55
CA LEU A 163 20.73 0.92 17.95
C LEU A 163 21.46 0.63 16.63
N MET A 164 21.67 1.66 15.80
CA MET A 164 22.42 1.54 14.55
C MET A 164 23.89 1.18 14.81
N ALA A 165 24.52 1.76 15.83
CA ALA A 165 25.87 1.42 16.24
C ALA A 165 25.98 -0.04 16.71
N LEU A 166 25.06 -0.48 17.58
CA LEU A 166 24.99 -1.86 18.05
C LEU A 166 24.79 -2.85 16.89
N THR A 167 23.89 -2.52 15.97
CA THR A 167 23.64 -3.32 14.75
C THR A 167 24.91 -3.42 13.89
N THR A 168 25.66 -2.32 13.77
CA THR A 168 26.96 -2.29 13.05
C THR A 168 27.96 -3.28 13.63
N VAL A 169 28.09 -3.30 14.94
CA VAL A 169 28.99 -4.24 15.65
C VAL A 169 28.51 -5.68 15.44
N ALA A 170 27.22 -5.95 15.62
CA ALA A 170 26.64 -7.27 15.44
C ALA A 170 26.87 -7.83 14.01
N ILE A 171 26.68 -7.00 12.97
CA ILE A 171 26.93 -7.40 11.57
C ILE A 171 28.40 -7.71 11.32
N LYS A 172 29.31 -6.92 11.90
CA LYS A 172 30.77 -7.16 11.77
C LYS A 172 31.20 -8.44 12.45
N ALA A 173 30.58 -8.77 13.60
CA ALA A 173 30.88 -10.01 14.33
C ALA A 173 30.27 -11.25 13.59
N ASP A 174 29.14 -11.13 12.94
CA ASP A 174 28.44 -12.25 12.29
C ASP A 174 29.04 -12.64 10.92
N SER A 175 29.57 -11.66 10.16
CA SER A 175 30.11 -11.93 8.83
C SER A 175 31.12 -10.89 8.34
N LYS A 176 32.10 -11.32 7.53
CA LYS A 176 33.12 -10.45 6.91
C LYS A 176 32.48 -9.57 5.81
N GLY A 177 32.99 -8.34 5.65
CA GLY A 177 32.60 -7.41 4.57
C GLY A 177 31.99 -6.09 5.07
N PRO A 178 31.47 -5.23 4.18
CA PRO A 178 30.91 -3.92 4.52
C PRO A 178 29.62 -4.06 5.34
N VAL A 179 29.39 -3.13 6.26
CA VAL A 179 28.18 -3.11 7.11
C VAL A 179 26.96 -2.61 6.33
N ILE A 180 27.18 -1.60 5.48
CA ILE A 180 26.14 -1.01 4.65
C ILE A 180 26.16 -1.68 3.27
N TYR A 181 25.01 -2.17 2.89
CA TYR A 181 24.69 -2.63 1.55
C TYR A 181 23.97 -1.52 0.78
N SER A 182 24.37 -1.29 -0.45
CA SER A 182 23.71 -0.32 -1.31
C SER A 182 23.22 -0.98 -2.60
N GLN A 183 22.00 -0.64 -3.02
CA GLN A 183 21.39 -1.19 -4.23
C GLN A 183 20.75 -0.08 -5.06
N LYS A 184 20.96 -0.10 -6.38
CA LYS A 184 20.30 0.82 -7.30
C LYS A 184 18.79 0.57 -7.31
N ARG A 185 18.02 1.66 -7.18
CA ARG A 185 16.55 1.70 -7.24
C ARG A 185 16.08 2.84 -8.10
N VAL A 186 14.87 2.73 -8.62
CA VAL A 186 14.22 3.81 -9.36
C VAL A 186 13.54 4.75 -8.38
N GLY A 187 13.86 6.03 -8.50
CA GLY A 187 13.33 7.13 -7.69
C GLY A 187 12.41 8.05 -8.48
N GLN A 188 12.29 9.28 -7.99
CA GLN A 188 11.43 10.28 -8.61
C GLN A 188 11.85 10.59 -10.05
N TYR A 189 10.86 10.71 -10.94
CA TYR A 189 11.01 10.96 -12.37
C TYR A 189 11.87 9.92 -13.11
N GLY A 190 11.87 8.68 -12.60
CA GLY A 190 12.64 7.59 -13.21
C GLY A 190 14.15 7.65 -12.93
N LYS A 191 14.66 8.62 -12.17
CA LYS A 191 16.08 8.76 -11.83
C LYS A 191 16.50 7.65 -10.87
N THR A 192 17.59 6.96 -11.18
CA THR A 192 18.13 5.92 -10.29
C THR A 192 18.94 6.53 -9.15
N PHE A 193 18.82 5.95 -7.97
CA PHE A 193 19.61 6.30 -6.80
C PHE A 193 20.03 5.04 -6.03
N LYS A 194 20.93 5.17 -5.04
CA LYS A 194 21.38 4.06 -4.20
C LYS A 194 20.61 4.06 -2.88
N VAL A 195 19.78 3.04 -2.65
CA VAL A 195 19.16 2.79 -1.34
C VAL A 195 20.19 2.18 -0.41
N TYR A 196 20.30 2.72 0.81
CA TYR A 196 21.18 2.19 1.85
C TYR A 196 20.41 1.27 2.79
N LYS A 197 21.01 0.11 3.09
CA LYS A 197 20.51 -0.85 4.07
C LYS A 197 21.65 -1.43 4.89
N PHE A 198 21.35 -1.93 6.06
CA PHE A 198 22.29 -2.82 6.73
C PHE A 198 22.39 -4.14 5.98
N ARG A 199 23.61 -4.67 5.89
CA ARG A 199 23.83 -5.98 5.26
C ARG A 199 23.17 -7.08 6.09
N SER A 200 22.27 -7.81 5.48
CA SER A 200 21.54 -8.93 6.06
C SER A 200 21.84 -10.28 5.40
N MET A 201 22.63 -10.26 4.32
CA MET A 201 23.04 -11.44 3.57
C MET A 201 24.57 -11.55 3.53
N LYS A 202 25.09 -12.74 3.24
CA LYS A 202 26.50 -13.00 3.00
C LYS A 202 26.98 -12.15 1.84
N GLN A 203 28.29 -11.85 1.80
CA GLN A 203 28.92 -11.17 0.66
C GLN A 203 28.72 -12.04 -0.57
N ASP A 204 28.47 -11.41 -1.72
CA ASP A 204 28.25 -12.07 -3.02
C ASP A 204 27.02 -12.99 -3.11
N ALA A 205 26.03 -12.80 -2.23
CA ALA A 205 24.78 -13.59 -2.21
C ALA A 205 23.99 -13.59 -3.54
N GLU A 206 24.17 -12.60 -4.40
CA GLU A 206 23.53 -12.47 -5.72
C GLU A 206 24.48 -12.79 -6.91
N ALA A 207 25.76 -13.10 -6.65
CA ALA A 207 26.74 -13.30 -7.73
C ALA A 207 26.40 -14.49 -8.64
N GLN A 208 25.79 -15.55 -8.08
CA GLN A 208 25.45 -16.75 -8.85
C GLN A 208 23.97 -16.76 -9.33
N SER A 209 23.07 -16.10 -8.61
CA SER A 209 21.62 -16.19 -8.87
C SER A 209 21.02 -14.99 -9.61
N GLY A 210 21.82 -13.92 -9.79
CA GLY A 210 21.30 -12.66 -10.33
C GLY A 210 20.26 -12.00 -9.40
N PRO A 211 19.45 -11.07 -9.93
CA PRO A 211 18.44 -10.32 -9.17
C PRO A 211 17.22 -11.20 -8.85
N VAL A 212 17.31 -12.01 -7.80
CA VAL A 212 16.22 -12.89 -7.33
C VAL A 212 15.64 -12.35 -6.03
N LEU A 213 14.31 -12.45 -5.88
CA LEU A 213 13.63 -12.15 -4.60
C LEU A 213 14.01 -13.19 -3.55
N ALA A 214 14.26 -12.74 -2.31
CA ALA A 214 14.55 -13.64 -1.20
C ALA A 214 13.34 -14.55 -0.93
N LYS A 215 13.60 -15.85 -0.76
CA LYS A 215 12.59 -16.85 -0.40
C LYS A 215 12.59 -17.08 1.11
N GLU A 216 11.55 -17.74 1.59
CA GLU A 216 11.48 -18.22 2.97
C GLU A 216 12.61 -19.24 3.20
N GLY A 217 13.36 -19.10 4.33
CA GLY A 217 14.49 -19.97 4.62
C GLY A 217 15.76 -19.79 3.77
N ASP A 218 15.89 -18.64 3.08
CA ASP A 218 17.03 -18.36 2.19
C ASP A 218 18.38 -18.50 2.93
N SER A 219 19.21 -19.47 2.53
CA SER A 219 20.50 -19.79 3.12
C SER A 219 21.56 -18.67 3.00
N ARG A 220 21.29 -17.67 2.15
CA ARG A 220 22.16 -16.51 1.98
C ARG A 220 22.04 -15.50 3.14
N ILE A 221 20.94 -15.59 3.93
CA ILE A 221 20.69 -14.67 5.05
C ILE A 221 21.53 -15.10 6.25
N THR A 222 22.26 -14.15 6.86
CA THR A 222 23.08 -14.38 8.06
C THR A 222 22.19 -14.50 9.32
N LYS A 223 22.75 -14.96 10.45
CA LYS A 223 21.98 -15.09 11.70
C LYS A 223 21.49 -13.71 12.19
N VAL A 224 22.38 -12.72 12.27
CA VAL A 224 22.03 -11.33 12.58
C VAL A 224 21.11 -10.77 11.50
N GLY A 225 21.36 -11.08 10.22
CA GLY A 225 20.55 -10.68 9.09
C GLY A 225 19.09 -11.09 9.21
N ARG A 226 18.80 -12.29 9.71
CA ARG A 226 17.43 -12.77 9.96
C ARG A 226 16.71 -11.90 10.98
N PHE A 227 17.40 -11.58 12.09
CA PHE A 227 16.82 -10.73 13.13
C PHE A 227 16.54 -9.31 12.64
N ILE A 228 17.53 -8.64 12.01
CA ILE A 228 17.37 -7.25 11.56
C ILE A 228 16.32 -7.11 10.44
N ARG A 229 16.12 -8.14 9.59
CA ARG A 229 15.03 -8.17 8.59
C ARG A 229 13.67 -8.37 9.23
N ALA A 230 13.56 -9.27 10.20
CA ALA A 230 12.30 -9.51 10.92
C ALA A 230 11.83 -8.26 11.68
N THR A 231 12.76 -7.44 12.18
CA THR A 231 12.49 -6.20 12.91
C THR A 231 12.54 -4.95 12.05
N ARG A 232 12.82 -5.07 10.74
CA ARG A 232 13.02 -3.95 9.81
C ARG A 232 14.16 -3.00 10.18
N ILE A 233 15.03 -3.35 11.11
CA ILE A 233 16.23 -2.59 11.48
C ILE A 233 17.16 -2.44 10.27
N ASP A 234 17.17 -3.41 9.36
CA ASP A 234 17.97 -3.36 8.14
C ASP A 234 17.65 -2.14 7.25
N GLU A 235 16.47 -1.56 7.36
CA GLU A 235 16.01 -0.41 6.56
C GLU A 235 16.34 0.96 7.20
N LEU A 236 16.82 1.02 8.46
CA LEU A 236 17.12 2.28 9.15
C LEU A 236 18.10 3.20 8.40
N PRO A 237 19.15 2.69 7.69
CA PRO A 237 20.03 3.56 6.91
C PRO A 237 19.33 4.34 5.79
N GLN A 238 18.11 3.98 5.39
CA GLN A 238 17.33 4.74 4.42
C GLN A 238 16.93 6.14 4.92
N LEU A 239 16.95 6.38 6.23
CA LEU A 239 16.75 7.71 6.79
C LEU A 239 17.79 8.71 6.25
N PHE A 240 19.01 8.26 5.93
CA PHE A 240 20.01 9.10 5.26
C PHE A 240 19.64 9.40 3.81
N ASN A 241 18.96 8.48 3.09
CA ASN A 241 18.43 8.78 1.76
C ASN A 241 17.32 9.84 1.84
N VAL A 242 16.50 9.81 2.91
CA VAL A 242 15.47 10.84 3.13
C VAL A 242 16.14 12.20 3.38
N LEU A 243 17.16 12.30 4.23
CA LEU A 243 17.87 13.55 4.47
C LEU A 243 18.55 14.09 3.21
N LYS A 244 19.11 13.21 2.37
CA LYS A 244 19.67 13.60 1.06
C LYS A 244 18.59 14.09 0.07
N GLY A 245 17.31 13.79 0.34
CA GLY A 245 16.20 14.16 -0.54
C GLY A 245 15.97 13.19 -1.71
N GLU A 246 16.62 12.03 -1.71
CA GLU A 246 16.43 10.95 -2.68
C GLU A 246 15.16 10.15 -2.39
N MET A 247 14.77 10.10 -1.10
CA MET A 247 13.56 9.44 -0.59
C MET A 247 12.72 10.39 0.26
N SER A 248 11.53 9.93 0.62
CA SER A 248 10.63 10.50 1.63
C SER A 248 10.36 9.43 2.71
N ILE A 249 9.83 9.83 3.86
CA ILE A 249 9.34 8.85 4.86
C ILE A 249 8.19 8.04 4.25
N VAL A 250 7.21 8.73 3.65
CA VAL A 250 6.03 8.12 3.05
C VAL A 250 6.05 8.28 1.54
N GLY A 251 5.83 7.20 0.81
CA GLY A 251 5.78 7.18 -0.66
C GLY A 251 5.74 5.76 -1.22
N PRO A 252 5.65 5.60 -2.54
CA PRO A 252 5.77 4.32 -3.21
C PRO A 252 7.10 3.63 -2.87
N ARG A 253 7.06 2.32 -2.63
CA ARG A 253 8.31 1.57 -2.34
C ARG A 253 9.22 1.56 -3.58
N PRO A 254 10.52 1.93 -3.44
CA PRO A 254 11.43 1.95 -4.58
C PRO A 254 11.74 0.53 -5.06
N GLU A 255 11.61 0.30 -6.37
CA GLU A 255 11.86 -1.00 -6.99
C GLU A 255 13.17 -1.01 -7.79
N ARG A 256 13.70 -2.21 -8.12
CA ARG A 256 14.92 -2.39 -8.92
C ARG A 256 14.64 -1.99 -10.37
N PRO A 257 15.59 -1.34 -11.09
CA PRO A 257 15.40 -0.95 -12.49
C PRO A 257 14.91 -2.09 -13.37
N PHE A 258 15.50 -3.27 -13.23
CA PHE A 258 15.13 -4.48 -13.97
C PHE A 258 13.63 -4.81 -13.88
N PHE A 259 13.05 -4.79 -12.68
CA PHE A 259 11.61 -5.06 -12.52
C PHE A 259 10.74 -3.91 -13.00
N VAL A 260 11.18 -2.67 -12.80
CA VAL A 260 10.45 -1.48 -13.26
C VAL A 260 10.33 -1.47 -14.78
N GLU A 261 11.40 -1.81 -15.50
CA GLU A 261 11.39 -1.92 -16.96
C GLU A 261 10.40 -2.99 -17.46
N GLN A 262 10.35 -4.13 -16.78
CA GLN A 262 9.37 -5.19 -17.11
C GLN A 262 7.93 -4.71 -16.86
N PHE A 263 7.67 -4.13 -15.69
CA PHE A 263 6.32 -3.65 -15.35
C PHE A 263 5.84 -2.51 -16.26
N ILE A 264 6.73 -1.61 -16.69
CA ILE A 264 6.39 -0.55 -17.64
C ILE A 264 6.11 -1.11 -19.03
N LYS A 265 6.83 -2.16 -19.48
CA LYS A 265 6.52 -2.84 -20.73
C LYS A 265 5.15 -3.50 -20.72
N GLU A 266 4.75 -4.11 -19.61
CA GLU A 266 3.44 -4.74 -19.46
C GLU A 266 2.33 -3.69 -19.30
N LYS A 267 2.58 -2.64 -18.51
CA LYS A 267 1.63 -1.56 -18.17
C LYS A 267 2.37 -0.22 -18.07
N PRO A 268 2.33 0.61 -19.12
CA PRO A 268 3.03 1.91 -19.16
C PRO A 268 2.66 2.84 -17.98
N GLU A 269 1.44 2.69 -17.44
CA GLU A 269 0.95 3.47 -16.30
C GLU A 269 1.75 3.21 -15.00
N TYR A 270 2.53 2.12 -14.95
CA TYR A 270 3.41 1.84 -13.82
C TYR A 270 4.42 2.96 -13.59
N ALA A 271 4.77 3.72 -14.64
CA ALA A 271 5.65 4.88 -14.56
C ALA A 271 5.09 6.01 -13.67
N TYR A 272 3.77 6.14 -13.53
CA TYR A 272 3.14 7.24 -12.78
C TYR A 272 3.49 7.23 -11.28
N ARG A 273 3.83 6.07 -10.72
CA ARG A 273 4.30 5.97 -9.34
C ARG A 273 5.59 6.73 -9.06
N HIS A 274 6.37 7.01 -10.11
CA HIS A 274 7.63 7.76 -10.01
C HIS A 274 7.43 9.29 -10.06
N ASN A 275 6.20 9.79 -10.13
CA ASN A 275 5.91 11.22 -10.07
C ASN A 275 6.19 11.83 -8.69
N VAL A 276 6.31 11.01 -7.67
CA VAL A 276 6.68 11.40 -6.30
C VAL A 276 7.96 10.71 -5.84
N LYS A 277 8.56 11.19 -4.75
CA LYS A 277 9.71 10.52 -4.15
C LYS A 277 9.30 9.14 -3.60
N PRO A 278 10.13 8.12 -3.76
CA PRO A 278 9.90 6.83 -3.11
C PRO A 278 9.97 6.96 -1.60
N GLY A 279 9.20 6.12 -0.89
CA GLY A 279 9.10 6.13 0.56
C GLY A 279 9.80 4.96 1.25
N ILE A 280 10.15 5.17 2.52
CA ILE A 280 10.52 4.07 3.45
C ILE A 280 9.27 3.23 3.71
N THR A 281 8.14 3.90 3.97
CA THR A 281 6.81 3.29 4.06
C THR A 281 5.86 3.90 3.04
N GLY A 282 4.68 3.30 2.85
CA GLY A 282 3.67 3.78 1.93
C GLY A 282 2.38 3.01 2.02
N LEU A 283 1.33 3.54 1.39
CA LEU A 283 0.00 2.94 1.43
C LEU A 283 -0.01 1.49 0.94
N ALA A 284 0.70 1.19 -0.15
CA ALA A 284 0.85 -0.17 -0.66
C ALA A 284 1.54 -1.14 0.32
N GLN A 285 2.40 -0.63 1.22
CA GLN A 285 3.13 -1.44 2.19
C GLN A 285 2.29 -1.76 3.42
N ILE A 286 1.37 -0.88 3.82
CA ILE A 286 0.47 -1.09 4.96
C ILE A 286 -0.82 -1.81 4.58
N ALA A 287 -1.39 -1.51 3.40
CA ALA A 287 -2.63 -2.12 2.91
C ALA A 287 -2.40 -3.39 2.09
N GLY A 288 -1.25 -3.51 1.41
CA GLY A 288 -0.89 -4.67 0.59
C GLY A 288 -0.47 -5.86 1.46
N LYS A 289 -0.80 -7.07 0.98
CA LYS A 289 -0.33 -8.35 1.54
C LYS A 289 0.84 -8.89 0.71
N TYR A 290 1.51 -9.92 1.20
CA TYR A 290 2.65 -10.54 0.50
C TYR A 290 2.31 -10.96 -0.94
N ASN A 291 1.11 -11.47 -1.18
CA ASN A 291 0.60 -11.93 -2.48
C ASN A 291 -0.06 -10.82 -3.32
N THR A 292 0.06 -9.55 -2.92
CA THR A 292 -0.47 -8.43 -3.70
C THR A 292 0.35 -8.25 -4.98
N THR A 293 -0.31 -8.26 -6.13
CA THR A 293 0.37 -8.11 -7.44
C THR A 293 1.00 -6.72 -7.59
N ALA A 294 1.96 -6.57 -8.51
CA ALA A 294 2.58 -5.28 -8.79
C ALA A 294 1.54 -4.23 -9.24
N TYR A 295 0.51 -4.67 -9.96
CA TYR A 295 -0.59 -3.81 -10.39
C TYR A 295 -1.50 -3.36 -9.24
N ASP A 296 -1.87 -4.28 -8.34
CA ASP A 296 -2.65 -3.89 -7.15
C ASP A 296 -1.86 -2.90 -6.27
N LYS A 297 -0.54 -3.08 -6.16
CA LYS A 297 0.33 -2.11 -5.46
C LYS A 297 0.34 -0.77 -6.16
N LEU A 298 0.34 -0.75 -7.51
CA LEU A 298 0.26 0.48 -8.27
C LEU A 298 -1.02 1.26 -7.94
N ILE A 299 -2.17 0.60 -7.84
CA ILE A 299 -3.43 1.26 -7.46
C ILE A 299 -3.29 1.97 -6.11
N TYR A 300 -2.71 1.31 -5.09
CA TYR A 300 -2.46 1.95 -3.79
C TYR A 300 -1.48 3.13 -3.90
N ASP A 301 -0.43 3.00 -4.70
CA ASP A 301 0.53 4.07 -4.92
C ASP A 301 -0.13 5.29 -5.59
N LEU A 302 -1.03 5.07 -6.55
CA LEU A 302 -1.77 6.14 -7.23
C LEU A 302 -2.80 6.80 -6.32
N ILE A 303 -3.52 6.02 -5.49
CA ILE A 303 -4.40 6.57 -4.45
C ILE A 303 -3.61 7.50 -3.54
N TYR A 304 -2.44 7.06 -3.08
CA TYR A 304 -1.58 7.88 -2.25
C TYR A 304 -1.15 9.17 -2.95
N ILE A 305 -0.68 9.09 -4.21
CA ILE A 305 -0.22 10.25 -4.99
C ILE A 305 -1.33 11.31 -5.16
N GLN A 306 -2.57 10.87 -5.31
CA GLN A 306 -3.73 11.76 -5.41
C GLN A 306 -4.13 12.42 -4.08
N GLU A 307 -3.88 11.73 -2.96
CA GLU A 307 -4.31 12.16 -1.63
C GLU A 307 -3.15 12.64 -0.74
N VAL A 308 -2.00 12.99 -1.34
CA VAL A 308 -0.84 13.46 -0.58
C VAL A 308 -1.20 14.67 0.26
N SER A 309 -1.09 14.51 1.56
CA SER A 309 -1.25 15.55 2.57
C SER A 309 -0.47 15.19 3.83
N ILE A 310 -0.17 16.16 4.67
CA ILE A 310 0.45 15.91 5.99
C ILE A 310 -0.39 14.91 6.80
N LYS A 311 -1.72 15.05 6.76
CA LYS A 311 -2.65 14.15 7.47
C LYS A 311 -2.50 12.71 6.96
N THR A 312 -2.50 12.51 5.65
CA THR A 312 -2.33 11.18 5.04
C THR A 312 -0.98 10.57 5.42
N ASP A 313 0.10 11.35 5.36
CA ASP A 313 1.44 10.89 5.73
C ASP A 313 1.50 10.47 7.22
N LEU A 314 0.94 11.27 8.13
CA LEU A 314 0.89 10.94 9.55
C LEU A 314 0.09 9.65 9.82
N ILE A 315 -1.06 9.48 9.16
CA ILE A 315 -1.86 8.25 9.28
C ILE A 315 -1.07 7.05 8.82
N ILE A 316 -0.39 7.13 7.67
CA ILE A 316 0.44 6.04 7.12
C ILE A 316 1.60 5.71 8.07
N MET A 317 2.28 6.72 8.63
CA MET A 317 3.35 6.51 9.62
C MET A 317 2.85 5.79 10.87
N LEU A 318 1.72 6.22 11.44
CA LEU A 318 1.11 5.56 12.61
C LEU A 318 0.68 4.13 12.30
N GLN A 319 0.08 3.88 11.14
CA GLN A 319 -0.28 2.54 10.71
C GLN A 319 0.95 1.65 10.48
N THR A 320 2.06 2.22 10.00
CA THR A 320 3.32 1.50 9.86
C THR A 320 3.83 1.01 11.21
N LEU A 321 3.79 1.85 12.25
CA LEU A 321 4.18 1.43 13.61
C LEU A 321 3.29 0.28 14.09
N LYS A 322 1.98 0.34 13.85
CA LYS A 322 1.06 -0.75 14.20
C LYS A 322 1.43 -2.05 13.47
N VAL A 323 1.70 -1.98 12.16
CA VAL A 323 2.09 -3.15 11.35
C VAL A 323 3.42 -3.74 11.80
N LEU A 324 4.39 -2.93 12.24
CA LEU A 324 5.67 -3.41 12.77
C LEU A 324 5.50 -4.20 14.08
N ILE A 325 4.52 -3.85 14.90
CA ILE A 325 4.23 -4.52 16.18
C ILE A 325 3.41 -5.79 15.97
N THR A 326 2.58 -5.85 14.93
CA THR A 326 1.72 -7.01 14.63
C THR A 326 2.48 -8.08 13.85
N LYS A 327 2.41 -9.35 14.30
CA LYS A 327 3.09 -10.50 13.67
C LYS A 327 2.69 -10.78 12.20
N GLU A 328 1.68 -10.12 11.67
CA GLU A 328 1.22 -10.32 10.28
C GLU A 328 2.22 -9.81 9.24
N SER A 329 3.06 -8.83 9.60
CA SER A 329 4.08 -8.29 8.69
C SER A 329 5.25 -9.25 8.43
N THR A 330 5.42 -10.30 9.23
CA THR A 330 6.55 -11.23 9.16
C THR A 330 6.23 -12.55 8.47
N LYS A 331 4.99 -12.80 8.06
CA LYS A 331 4.58 -14.06 7.40
C LYS A 331 5.25 -14.35 6.04
N GLY A 332 6.01 -13.41 5.49
CA GLY A 332 6.84 -13.62 4.29
C GLY A 332 8.33 -13.81 4.55
N VAL A 333 8.76 -13.89 5.82
CA VAL A 333 10.16 -14.00 6.24
C VAL A 333 10.39 -15.18 7.19
N LYS A 334 9.34 -15.96 7.48
CA LYS A 334 9.49 -17.20 8.24
C LYS A 334 10.08 -18.31 7.41
#